data_fa2de94b4927cc1fa0b954919d547c87
#
_entry.id   fa2de94b4927cc1fa0b954919d547c87
#
_cell.length_a   1.000
_cell.length_b   1.000
_cell.length_c   1.000
_cell.angle_alpha   90.00
_cell.angle_beta   90.00
_cell.angle_gamma   90.00
#
_symmetry.space_group_name_H-M   'P 1'
#
loop_
_entity.id
_entity.type
_entity.pdbx_description
1 polymer ?
#
loop_
_entity_poly.entity_id
_entity_poly.type
_entity_poly.pdbx_seq_one_letter_code
_entity_poly.pdbx_strand_id
1 'polypeptide(L)'
;MASEKEEVESVTVVEMNRDVISLFKRNILPQFPNKEKIRIIEADAFAFIEKQEDGGYETAFSDFWSGMDDGLDLYLRFMAKTARFAKTKHSYWIETCFMEYFFRPVLIRVLMEQITGKKIIMPEVSGRIRKVQNRFETYLKTKNDRITSPEELTLLFTNESMISLMRDFAIKDPMRP
;
A
#
# COMPACT_ATOMS: atom_id res chain seq x y z
N MET A 1 3.11 -19.29 -11.83
CA MET A 1 2.39 -18.72 -10.68
C MET A 1 3.16 -18.99 -9.39
N ALA A 2 2.81 -18.35 -8.23
CA ALA A 2 3.57 -18.56 -6.99
C ALA A 2 3.63 -20.06 -6.58
N SER A 3 2.50 -20.76 -6.59
CA SER A 3 2.44 -22.19 -6.23
C SER A 3 3.21 -23.14 -7.15
N GLU A 4 3.62 -22.69 -8.34
CA GLU A 4 4.38 -23.51 -9.30
C GLU A 4 5.89 -23.44 -9.07
N LYS A 5 6.35 -22.51 -8.27
CA LYS A 5 7.77 -22.37 -7.92
C LYS A 5 8.16 -23.45 -6.90
N GLU A 6 9.32 -24.08 -7.12
CA GLU A 6 9.82 -25.15 -6.25
C GLU A 6 10.07 -24.67 -4.82
N GLU A 7 10.62 -23.46 -4.68
CA GLU A 7 10.94 -22.83 -3.40
C GLU A 7 9.72 -22.40 -2.59
N VAL A 8 8.51 -22.38 -3.18
CA VAL A 8 7.28 -22.04 -2.46
C VAL A 8 6.65 -23.27 -1.84
N GLU A 9 6.63 -23.32 -0.52
CA GLU A 9 6.03 -24.43 0.24
C GLU A 9 4.50 -24.34 0.28
N SER A 10 3.97 -23.14 0.51
CA SER A 10 2.52 -22.93 0.58
C SER A 10 2.11 -21.53 0.14
N VAL A 11 0.87 -21.41 -0.34
CA VAL A 11 0.23 -20.14 -0.68
C VAL A 11 -1.09 -20.06 0.09
N THR A 12 -1.23 -19.07 0.97
CA THR A 12 -2.50 -18.80 1.66
C THR A 12 -3.23 -17.66 0.95
N VAL A 13 -4.43 -17.93 0.48
CA VAL A 13 -5.35 -16.93 -0.10
C VAL A 13 -6.42 -16.60 0.94
N VAL A 14 -6.55 -15.33 1.26
CA VAL A 14 -7.58 -14.83 2.18
C VAL A 14 -8.61 -14.08 1.35
N GLU A 15 -9.84 -14.55 1.36
CA GLU A 15 -10.97 -13.99 0.61
C GLU A 15 -12.23 -14.03 1.49
N MET A 16 -12.99 -12.94 1.53
CA MET A 16 -14.20 -12.85 2.35
C MET A 16 -15.47 -13.26 1.59
N ASN A 17 -15.46 -13.19 0.26
CA ASN A 17 -16.64 -13.47 -0.55
C ASN A 17 -16.76 -14.97 -0.85
N ARG A 18 -17.81 -15.60 -0.30
CA ARG A 18 -18.10 -17.03 -0.45
C ARG A 18 -18.32 -17.43 -1.91
N ASP A 19 -18.95 -16.58 -2.71
CA ASP A 19 -19.24 -16.89 -4.09
C ASP A 19 -17.95 -16.91 -4.92
N VAL A 20 -17.04 -15.96 -4.65
CA VAL A 20 -15.69 -15.93 -5.26
C VAL A 20 -14.91 -17.18 -4.87
N ILE A 21 -14.91 -17.54 -3.59
CA ILE A 21 -14.25 -18.77 -3.09
C ILE A 21 -14.83 -20.02 -3.80
N SER A 22 -16.15 -20.11 -3.89
CA SER A 22 -16.83 -21.24 -4.52
C SER A 22 -16.51 -21.33 -6.00
N LEU A 23 -16.54 -20.19 -6.70
CA LEU A 23 -16.19 -20.10 -8.12
C LEU A 23 -14.74 -20.53 -8.35
N PHE A 24 -13.81 -20.01 -7.56
CA PHE A 24 -12.39 -20.34 -7.63
C PHE A 24 -12.14 -21.82 -7.39
N LYS A 25 -12.68 -22.39 -6.31
CA LYS A 25 -12.50 -23.81 -5.96
C LYS A 25 -13.02 -24.75 -7.03
N ARG A 26 -14.16 -24.39 -7.67
CA ARG A 26 -14.80 -25.23 -8.67
C ARG A 26 -14.15 -25.15 -10.03
N ASN A 27 -13.78 -23.93 -10.48
CA ASN A 27 -13.42 -23.70 -11.89
C ASN A 27 -11.93 -23.41 -12.10
N ILE A 28 -11.24 -22.88 -11.11
CA ILE A 28 -9.87 -22.36 -11.26
C ILE A 28 -8.87 -23.22 -10.54
N LEU A 29 -9.08 -23.52 -9.25
CA LEU A 29 -8.17 -24.31 -8.45
C LEU A 29 -7.80 -25.69 -9.06
N PRO A 30 -8.74 -26.42 -9.70
CA PRO A 30 -8.40 -27.72 -10.33
C PRO A 30 -7.38 -27.62 -11.46
N GLN A 31 -7.21 -26.43 -12.05
CA GLN A 31 -6.28 -26.19 -13.17
C GLN A 31 -4.83 -25.97 -12.69
N PHE A 32 -4.61 -25.77 -11.41
CA PHE A 32 -3.26 -25.57 -10.86
C PHE A 32 -2.56 -26.93 -10.66
N PRO A 33 -1.32 -27.09 -11.19
CA PRO A 33 -0.54 -28.33 -11.01
C PRO A 33 -0.28 -28.65 -9.53
N ASN A 34 0.02 -27.64 -8.71
CA ASN A 34 0.37 -27.77 -7.28
C ASN A 34 -0.73 -27.17 -6.39
N LYS A 35 -1.98 -27.54 -6.66
CA LYS A 35 -3.15 -27.04 -5.92
C LYS A 35 -3.15 -27.39 -4.44
N GLU A 36 -2.45 -28.45 -4.06
CA GLU A 36 -2.27 -28.88 -2.67
C GLU A 36 -1.46 -27.88 -1.83
N LYS A 37 -0.63 -27.05 -2.49
CA LYS A 37 0.07 -25.95 -1.84
C LYS A 37 -0.86 -24.74 -1.55
N ILE A 38 -2.06 -24.68 -2.14
CA ILE A 38 -2.96 -23.54 -2.07
C ILE A 38 -4.00 -23.77 -0.97
N ARG A 39 -3.91 -22.95 0.08
CA ARG A 39 -4.88 -22.90 1.18
C ARG A 39 -5.77 -21.67 1.02
N ILE A 40 -7.10 -21.87 1.00
CA ILE A 40 -8.08 -20.76 0.93
C ILE A 40 -8.74 -20.61 2.30
N ILE A 41 -8.67 -19.40 2.83
CA ILE A 41 -9.26 -19.02 4.11
C ILE A 41 -10.38 -18.00 3.84
N GLU A 42 -11.60 -18.33 4.26
CA GLU A 42 -12.73 -17.39 4.27
C GLU A 42 -12.58 -16.47 5.47
N ALA A 43 -12.13 -15.24 5.23
CA ALA A 43 -11.97 -14.23 6.27
C ALA A 43 -11.88 -12.82 5.67
N ASP A 44 -12.20 -11.82 6.47
CA ASP A 44 -11.82 -10.44 6.25
C ASP A 44 -10.31 -10.28 6.41
N ALA A 45 -9.65 -9.55 5.49
CA ALA A 45 -8.20 -9.39 5.48
C ALA A 45 -7.67 -8.70 6.74
N PHE A 46 -8.40 -7.69 7.28
CA PHE A 46 -8.02 -7.01 8.51
C PHE A 46 -8.11 -7.92 9.72
N ALA A 47 -9.20 -8.67 9.82
CA ALA A 47 -9.41 -9.64 10.91
C ALA A 47 -8.40 -10.81 10.82
N PHE A 48 -8.00 -11.18 9.62
CA PHE A 48 -7.00 -12.22 9.41
C PHE A 48 -5.62 -11.77 9.90
N ILE A 49 -5.15 -10.59 9.47
CA ILE A 49 -3.81 -10.11 9.86
C ILE A 49 -3.70 -9.83 11.35
N GLU A 50 -4.79 -9.46 12.04
CA GLU A 50 -4.77 -9.24 13.49
C GLU A 50 -4.38 -10.48 14.29
N LYS A 51 -4.62 -11.66 13.73
CA LYS A 51 -4.32 -12.96 14.34
C LYS A 51 -2.97 -13.55 13.94
N GLN A 52 -2.24 -12.88 13.03
CA GLN A 52 -0.95 -13.39 12.55
C GLN A 52 0.20 -12.86 13.41
N GLU A 53 1.26 -13.69 13.49
CA GLU A 53 2.53 -13.32 14.08
C GLU A 53 3.54 -12.93 13.01
N ASP A 54 4.54 -12.11 13.38
CA ASP A 54 5.62 -11.71 12.47
C ASP A 54 6.49 -12.91 12.10
N GLY A 55 6.72 -13.08 10.79
CA GLY A 55 7.47 -14.22 10.24
C GLY A 55 6.62 -15.45 9.94
N GLY A 56 5.28 -15.37 10.10
CA GLY A 56 4.37 -16.44 9.65
C GLY A 56 4.30 -16.59 8.12
N TYR A 57 4.69 -15.53 7.39
CA TYR A 57 4.77 -15.51 5.93
C TYR A 57 6.02 -14.73 5.49
N GLU A 58 6.70 -15.21 4.46
CA GLU A 58 7.86 -14.51 3.88
C GLU A 58 7.43 -13.33 3.02
N THR A 59 6.35 -13.51 2.23
CA THR A 59 5.81 -12.48 1.35
C THR A 59 4.29 -12.40 1.48
N ALA A 60 3.76 -11.19 1.33
CA ALA A 60 2.33 -10.93 1.28
C ALA A 60 2.00 -9.96 0.14
N PHE A 61 1.02 -10.32 -0.67
CA PHE A 61 0.46 -9.50 -1.73
C PHE A 61 -0.98 -9.14 -1.39
N SER A 62 -1.30 -7.85 -1.41
CA SER A 62 -2.62 -7.33 -1.03
C SER A 62 -3.32 -6.71 -2.22
N ASP A 63 -4.49 -7.27 -2.56
CA ASP A 63 -5.35 -6.84 -3.65
C ASP A 63 -6.83 -6.96 -3.25
N PHE A 64 -7.37 -5.98 -2.52
CA PHE A 64 -8.77 -5.99 -2.05
C PHE A 64 -9.44 -4.61 -2.13
N TRP A 65 -9.05 -3.82 -3.13
CA TRP A 65 -9.47 -2.43 -3.29
C TRP A 65 -10.74 -2.33 -4.13
N SER A 66 -11.72 -1.57 -3.64
CA SER A 66 -13.02 -1.42 -4.30
C SER A 66 -13.12 -0.18 -5.20
N GLY A 67 -12.20 0.76 -5.09
CA GLY A 67 -12.19 2.01 -5.88
C GLY A 67 -11.10 2.96 -5.43
N MET A 68 -10.92 4.08 -6.16
CA MET A 68 -9.82 5.02 -5.89
C MET A 68 -10.00 5.74 -4.55
N ASP A 69 -11.20 6.24 -4.24
CA ASP A 69 -11.46 7.03 -3.04
C ASP A 69 -11.44 6.19 -1.77
N ASP A 70 -12.18 5.07 -1.78
CA ASP A 70 -12.26 4.15 -0.64
C ASP A 70 -10.97 3.30 -0.54
N GLY A 71 -10.40 2.97 -1.70
CA GLY A 71 -9.15 2.21 -1.79
C GLY A 71 -7.98 2.90 -1.13
N LEU A 72 -7.86 4.23 -1.25
CA LEU A 72 -6.77 4.98 -0.63
C LEU A 72 -6.82 4.89 0.91
N ASP A 73 -7.99 5.06 1.51
CA ASP A 73 -8.15 4.95 2.96
C ASP A 73 -7.89 3.52 3.45
N LEU A 74 -8.47 2.52 2.75
CA LEU A 74 -8.22 1.11 3.04
C LEU A 74 -6.72 0.76 2.96
N TYR A 75 -6.04 1.22 1.90
CA TYR A 75 -4.62 1.02 1.72
C TYR A 75 -3.80 1.57 2.90
N LEU A 76 -4.02 2.84 3.26
CA LEU A 76 -3.28 3.47 4.36
C LEU A 76 -3.51 2.76 5.69
N ARG A 77 -4.76 2.38 5.98
CA ARG A 77 -5.12 1.67 7.21
C ARG A 77 -4.53 0.26 7.25
N PHE A 78 -4.61 -0.48 6.14
CA PHE A 78 -4.08 -1.85 6.06
C PHE A 78 -2.57 -1.86 6.16
N MET A 79 -1.89 -1.01 5.40
CA MET A 79 -0.45 -0.86 5.44
C MET A 79 0.05 -0.50 6.84
N ALA A 80 -0.65 0.39 7.52
CA ALA A 80 -0.32 0.75 8.89
C ALA A 80 -0.43 -0.44 9.87
N LYS A 81 -1.39 -1.35 9.66
CA LYS A 81 -1.51 -2.58 10.47
C LYS A 81 -0.43 -3.60 10.12
N THR A 82 -0.07 -3.71 8.84
CA THR A 82 0.97 -4.66 8.39
C THR A 82 2.39 -4.21 8.69
N ALA A 83 2.61 -2.93 9.03
CA ALA A 83 3.93 -2.39 9.39
C ALA A 83 4.62 -3.12 10.56
N ARG A 84 3.86 -3.83 11.40
CA ARG A 84 4.39 -4.64 12.51
C ARG A 84 5.09 -5.92 12.04
N PHE A 85 4.83 -6.37 10.80
CA PHE A 85 5.42 -7.60 10.25
C PHE A 85 6.75 -7.28 9.54
N ALA A 86 7.81 -7.07 10.33
CA ALA A 86 9.11 -6.67 9.81
C ALA A 86 9.80 -7.76 8.97
N LYS A 87 9.46 -9.04 9.20
CA LYS A 87 10.03 -10.19 8.49
C LYS A 87 9.29 -10.54 7.20
N THR A 88 8.11 -9.95 6.97
CA THR A 88 7.29 -10.20 5.78
C THR A 88 7.49 -9.11 4.73
N LYS A 89 7.80 -9.48 3.49
CA LYS A 89 7.85 -8.53 2.37
C LYS A 89 6.43 -8.25 1.89
N HIS A 90 5.96 -7.02 2.09
CA HIS A 90 4.63 -6.59 1.66
C HIS A 90 4.66 -5.91 0.31
N SER A 91 3.71 -6.24 -0.56
CA SER A 91 3.39 -5.51 -1.78
C SER A 91 1.87 -5.32 -1.89
N TYR A 92 1.49 -4.19 -2.50
CA TYR A 92 0.10 -3.79 -2.62
C TYR A 92 -0.17 -3.42 -4.07
N TRP A 93 -1.19 -4.03 -4.68
CA TRP A 93 -1.53 -3.82 -6.09
C TRP A 93 -1.68 -2.35 -6.47
N ILE A 94 -2.39 -1.60 -5.64
CA ILE A 94 -2.75 -0.20 -5.90
C ILE A 94 -1.65 0.82 -5.53
N GLU A 95 -0.58 0.39 -4.87
CA GLU A 95 0.44 1.27 -4.27
C GLU A 95 1.07 2.24 -5.28
N THR A 96 1.45 1.72 -6.46
CA THR A 96 2.03 2.54 -7.52
C THR A 96 1.05 3.60 -8.04
N CYS A 97 -0.21 3.25 -8.19
CA CYS A 97 -1.24 4.19 -8.61
C CYS A 97 -1.41 5.33 -7.59
N PHE A 98 -1.51 5.00 -6.31
CA PHE A 98 -1.64 6.02 -5.26
C PHE A 98 -0.40 6.90 -5.18
N MET A 99 0.78 6.33 -5.29
CA MET A 99 2.04 7.06 -5.35
C MET A 99 2.02 8.08 -6.48
N GLU A 100 1.73 7.67 -7.70
CA GLU A 100 1.81 8.53 -8.87
C GLU A 100 0.70 9.58 -8.93
N TYR A 101 -0.53 9.21 -8.59
CA TYR A 101 -1.66 10.12 -8.76
C TYR A 101 -1.95 11.01 -7.56
N PHE A 102 -1.58 10.58 -6.34
CA PHE A 102 -1.98 11.32 -5.14
C PHE A 102 -0.82 11.87 -4.31
N PHE A 103 0.26 11.13 -4.15
CA PHE A 103 1.34 11.52 -3.23
C PHE A 103 2.48 12.26 -3.92
N ARG A 104 2.96 11.76 -5.05
CA ARG A 104 4.05 12.40 -5.80
C ARG A 104 3.70 13.83 -6.25
N PRO A 105 2.49 14.14 -6.75
CA PRO A 105 2.12 15.51 -7.07
C PRO A 105 2.17 16.45 -5.87
N VAL A 106 1.78 15.98 -4.67
CA VAL A 106 1.88 16.80 -3.45
C VAL A 106 3.34 17.07 -3.09
N LEU A 107 4.21 16.04 -3.15
CA LEU A 107 5.63 16.20 -2.89
C LEU A 107 6.25 17.22 -3.87
N ILE A 108 6.02 17.05 -5.19
CA ILE A 108 6.53 17.96 -6.22
C ILE A 108 6.05 19.37 -5.94
N ARG A 109 4.76 19.57 -5.65
CA ARG A 109 4.21 20.90 -5.33
C ARG A 109 4.92 21.53 -4.14
N VAL A 110 5.03 20.81 -3.02
CA VAL A 110 5.68 21.34 -1.80
C VAL A 110 7.11 21.76 -2.09
N LEU A 111 7.88 20.94 -2.79
CA LEU A 111 9.27 21.26 -3.15
C LEU A 111 9.38 22.46 -4.09
N MET A 112 8.53 22.50 -5.12
CA MET A 112 8.53 23.63 -6.07
C MET A 112 8.09 24.94 -5.44
N GLU A 113 7.11 24.93 -4.52
CA GLU A 113 6.71 26.10 -3.75
C GLU A 113 7.87 26.61 -2.88
N GLN A 114 8.63 25.73 -2.27
CA GLN A 114 9.83 26.11 -1.48
C GLN A 114 10.92 26.73 -2.34
N ILE A 115 11.23 26.12 -3.49
CA ILE A 115 12.29 26.60 -4.40
C ILE A 115 11.92 27.94 -5.06
N THR A 116 10.66 28.08 -5.50
CA THR A 116 10.24 29.22 -6.32
C THR A 116 9.60 30.34 -5.51
N GLY A 117 9.16 30.09 -4.28
CA GLY A 117 8.33 31.00 -3.49
C GLY A 117 6.93 31.24 -4.05
N LYS A 118 6.52 30.51 -5.10
CA LYS A 118 5.24 30.68 -5.78
C LYS A 118 4.28 29.54 -5.41
N LYS A 119 3.02 29.90 -5.10
CA LYS A 119 1.96 28.94 -4.84
C LYS A 119 1.58 28.19 -6.12
N ILE A 120 1.52 26.86 -6.04
CA ILE A 120 1.13 25.97 -7.15
C ILE A 120 -0.26 25.41 -6.89
N ILE A 121 -1.13 25.55 -7.88
CA ILE A 121 -2.51 25.03 -7.81
C ILE A 121 -2.50 23.56 -8.22
N MET A 122 -3.03 22.71 -7.33
CA MET A 122 -3.21 21.28 -7.60
C MET A 122 -4.51 21.03 -8.36
N PRO A 123 -4.53 19.98 -9.23
CA PRO A 123 -5.76 19.54 -9.87
C PRO A 123 -6.86 19.21 -8.85
N GLU A 124 -8.11 19.35 -9.28
CA GLU A 124 -9.24 18.93 -8.46
C GLU A 124 -9.25 17.41 -8.27
N VAL A 125 -9.53 17.01 -7.04
CA VAL A 125 -9.72 15.63 -6.64
C VAL A 125 -10.90 15.56 -5.67
N SER A 126 -11.40 14.35 -5.38
CA SER A 126 -12.48 14.19 -4.41
C SER A 126 -12.08 14.74 -3.02
N GLY A 127 -13.09 15.12 -2.23
CA GLY A 127 -12.86 15.67 -0.89
C GLY A 127 -12.13 14.68 0.04
N ARG A 128 -12.31 13.37 -0.15
CA ARG A 128 -11.59 12.33 0.61
C ARG A 128 -10.10 12.31 0.26
N ILE A 129 -9.77 12.27 -1.02
CA ILE A 129 -8.37 12.31 -1.49
C ILE A 129 -7.71 13.62 -1.05
N ARG A 130 -8.40 14.76 -1.17
CA ARG A 130 -7.88 16.06 -0.72
C ARG A 130 -7.53 16.06 0.77
N LYS A 131 -8.36 15.44 1.62
CA LYS A 131 -8.04 15.32 3.04
C LYS A 131 -6.74 14.54 3.28
N VAL A 132 -6.53 13.43 2.58
CA VAL A 132 -5.28 12.65 2.67
C VAL A 132 -4.10 13.46 2.17
N GLN A 133 -4.23 14.13 1.03
CA GLN A 133 -3.18 15.00 0.48
C GLN A 133 -2.77 16.12 1.44
N ASN A 134 -3.74 16.76 2.10
CA ASN A 134 -3.45 17.82 3.07
C ASN A 134 -2.72 17.28 4.32
N ARG A 135 -3.08 16.08 4.79
CA ARG A 135 -2.36 15.42 5.90
C ARG A 135 -0.94 15.07 5.48
N PHE A 136 -0.78 14.53 4.27
CA PHE A 136 0.54 14.21 3.73
C PHE A 136 1.41 15.47 3.55
N GLU A 137 0.85 16.57 3.07
CA GLU A 137 1.55 17.86 3.01
C GLU A 137 2.00 18.32 4.39
N THR A 138 1.13 18.22 5.40
CA THR A 138 1.48 18.56 6.79
C THR A 138 2.63 17.68 7.29
N TYR A 139 2.55 16.37 7.02
CA TYR A 139 3.61 15.44 7.36
C TYR A 139 4.95 15.79 6.66
N LEU A 140 4.93 16.13 5.37
CA LEU A 140 6.12 16.58 4.66
C LEU A 140 6.74 17.81 5.33
N LYS A 141 5.94 18.79 5.71
CA LYS A 141 6.40 20.03 6.38
C LYS A 141 7.07 19.73 7.72
N THR A 142 6.65 18.70 8.45
CA THR A 142 7.32 18.30 9.70
C THR A 142 8.68 17.63 9.48
N LYS A 143 8.92 17.09 8.27
CA LYS A 143 10.19 16.44 7.91
C LYS A 143 11.19 17.39 7.21
N ASN A 144 10.71 18.54 6.77
CA ASN A 144 11.40 19.38 5.78
C ASN A 144 12.56 20.24 6.28
N ASP A 145 13.00 20.10 7.52
CA ASP A 145 14.24 20.76 7.98
C ASP A 145 15.53 20.23 7.30
N ARG A 146 15.41 19.28 6.34
CA ARG A 146 16.56 18.54 5.82
C ARG A 146 16.64 18.27 4.30
N ILE A 147 15.67 18.68 3.48
CA ILE A 147 15.83 18.49 2.03
C ILE A 147 16.58 19.70 1.47
N THR A 148 17.88 19.62 1.47
CA THR A 148 18.76 20.75 1.16
C THR A 148 19.66 20.53 -0.05
N SER A 149 19.79 19.28 -0.56
CA SER A 149 20.67 18.95 -1.67
C SER A 149 19.93 18.43 -2.91
N PRO A 150 20.44 18.71 -4.14
CA PRO A 150 19.89 18.12 -5.37
C PRO A 150 19.90 16.59 -5.37
N GLU A 151 20.86 15.97 -4.70
CA GLU A 151 21.00 14.52 -4.58
C GLU A 151 19.87 13.93 -3.73
N GLU A 152 19.54 14.55 -2.60
CA GLU A 152 18.40 14.18 -1.76
C GLU A 152 17.07 14.33 -2.51
N LEU A 153 16.91 15.40 -3.31
CA LEU A 153 15.76 15.58 -4.19
C LEU A 153 15.63 14.41 -5.19
N THR A 154 16.74 13.99 -5.80
CA THR A 154 16.75 12.89 -6.78
C THR A 154 16.29 11.59 -6.12
N LEU A 155 16.73 11.28 -4.90
CA LEU A 155 16.31 10.11 -4.15
C LEU A 155 14.80 10.09 -3.88
N LEU A 156 14.20 11.25 -3.59
CA LEU A 156 12.75 11.37 -3.35
C LEU A 156 11.90 11.11 -4.61
N PHE A 157 12.49 11.21 -5.81
CA PHE A 157 11.79 10.92 -7.05
C PHE A 157 11.87 9.45 -7.48
N THR A 158 12.67 8.60 -6.82
CA THR A 158 12.63 7.15 -7.08
C THR A 158 11.34 6.54 -6.52
N ASN A 159 10.88 5.46 -7.15
CA ASN A 159 9.68 4.77 -6.67
C ASN A 159 9.88 4.17 -5.28
N GLU A 160 11.04 3.61 -5.00
CA GLU A 160 11.39 3.02 -3.71
C GLU A 160 11.34 4.05 -2.58
N SER A 161 11.94 5.23 -2.81
CA SER A 161 11.93 6.32 -1.83
C SER A 161 10.53 6.87 -1.60
N MET A 162 9.73 7.01 -2.67
CA MET A 162 8.34 7.46 -2.55
C MET A 162 7.47 6.45 -1.81
N ILE A 163 7.60 5.17 -2.10
CA ILE A 163 6.86 4.11 -1.40
C ILE A 163 7.26 4.09 0.08
N SER A 164 8.55 4.21 0.38
CA SER A 164 9.04 4.30 1.76
C SER A 164 8.45 5.51 2.50
N LEU A 165 8.41 6.67 1.84
CA LEU A 165 7.83 7.90 2.38
C LEU A 165 6.32 7.78 2.65
N MET A 166 5.59 7.17 1.73
CA MET A 166 4.15 6.90 1.90
C MET A 166 3.87 5.95 3.06
N ARG A 167 4.68 4.89 3.19
CA ARG A 167 4.55 3.92 4.28
C ARG A 167 4.87 4.56 5.63
N ASP A 168 5.91 5.37 5.71
CA ASP A 168 6.24 6.11 6.93
C ASP A 168 5.13 7.12 7.30
N PHE A 169 4.56 7.82 6.32
CA PHE A 169 3.37 8.66 6.52
C PHE A 169 2.21 7.86 7.09
N ALA A 170 1.84 6.75 6.47
CA ALA A 170 0.70 5.95 6.92
C ALA A 170 0.87 5.42 8.36
N ILE A 171 2.11 5.11 8.75
CA ILE A 171 2.42 4.66 10.11
C ILE A 171 2.30 5.82 11.11
N LYS A 172 2.73 7.03 10.74
CA LYS A 172 2.85 8.20 11.63
C LYS A 172 1.68 9.16 11.56
N ASP A 173 0.70 8.92 10.67
CA ASP A 173 -0.44 9.81 10.48
C ASP A 173 -1.25 9.93 11.79
N PRO A 174 -1.31 11.13 12.41
CA PRO A 174 -1.98 11.33 13.69
C PRO A 174 -3.51 11.23 13.61
N MET A 175 -4.07 11.23 12.41
CA MET A 175 -5.52 11.13 12.18
C MET A 175 -5.98 9.68 11.91
N ARG A 176 -5.20 8.72 12.34
CA ARG A 176 -5.61 7.30 12.34
C ARG A 176 -6.89 7.14 13.15
N PRO A 177 -7.95 6.57 12.60
CA PRO A 177 -9.07 6.11 13.41
C PRO A 177 -8.67 4.93 14.29
#